data_d128ab54626a5b447cccd64c859f5a09
#
_entry.id   d128ab54626a5b447cccd64c859f5a09
#
_cell.length_a   1.000
_cell.length_b   1.000
_cell.length_c   1.000
_cell.angle_alpha   90.00
_cell.angle_beta   90.00
_cell.angle_gamma   90.00
#
_symmetry.space_group_name_H-M   'P 1'
#
loop_
_entity.id
_entity.type
_entity.pdbx_description
1 polymer ?
#
loop_
_entity_poly.entity_id
_entity_poly.type
_entity_poly.pdbx_seq_one_letter_code
_entity_poly.pdbx_strand_id
1 'polypeptide(L)'
;MSGINYTDKIPNNVNLSGDRTLQRALEHWQPNYLQWWQDMGPDGSHGFDVYLRTAVSVEPDGWAHFNHVRMPDYRWGIFLAPQDGQRKIHFGENMGRDVWQDVPGEHRANLRRIIVTQGDTEPASIEQQRHLGLTAPSQYDLRNLFQINVEEGRHLWAMVYLLHRYFGRDGREEADALLQRTSGDSDNPRILGAFNEKTPDWLAFYMFTYFTDRDGKFQLCALAESSFDPLARTTKFMLTEEAHHMFVGESGISRVIQRTCEVMNQLKTDDPASVRAAGVIDLPTIQRYLNFHYSVTIDLFGADQSSNAAIFYGSGLKGRYEESKRTDDHQLKNDTYRVLTVNNGKLGEAEVPMLNALNEVLRDDFIRDSIAGIGRWNKVIEKSGIAFRLQVPVSYTHLTLPTSDL
;
A
#
# COMPACT_ATOMS: atom_id res chain seq x y z
N MET A 1 24.35 -4.35 9.86
CA MET A 1 23.01 -4.96 9.71
C MET A 1 22.95 -6.11 10.67
N SER A 2 22.01 -6.12 11.60
CA SER A 2 21.70 -7.35 12.34
C SER A 2 21.26 -8.38 11.30
N GLY A 3 22.02 -9.47 11.18
CA GLY A 3 21.71 -10.51 10.20
C GLY A 3 20.32 -11.07 10.43
N ILE A 4 19.62 -11.44 9.36
CA ILE A 4 18.33 -12.13 9.45
C ILE A 4 18.57 -13.50 10.07
N ASN A 5 17.83 -13.85 11.11
CA ASN A 5 17.83 -15.16 11.69
C ASN A 5 16.83 -16.05 10.93
N TYR A 6 17.35 -16.94 10.12
CA TYR A 6 16.57 -17.95 9.38
C TYR A 6 16.40 -19.28 10.12
N THR A 7 17.01 -19.42 11.29
CA THR A 7 16.94 -20.68 12.08
C THR A 7 15.74 -20.72 13.01
N ASP A 8 15.16 -19.56 13.34
CA ASP A 8 13.92 -19.52 14.10
C ASP A 8 12.76 -20.02 13.22
N LYS A 9 11.72 -20.54 13.85
CA LYS A 9 10.48 -20.94 13.16
C LYS A 9 9.86 -19.80 12.37
N ILE A 10 9.99 -18.57 12.87
CA ILE A 10 9.62 -17.35 12.18
C ILE A 10 10.91 -16.60 11.83
N PRO A 11 11.29 -16.50 10.55
CA PRO A 11 12.44 -15.72 10.13
C PRO A 11 12.33 -14.26 10.56
N ASN A 12 13.40 -13.69 11.13
CA ASN A 12 13.30 -12.35 11.68
C ASN A 12 14.67 -11.67 11.85
N ASN A 13 14.65 -10.36 11.98
CA ASN A 13 15.81 -9.54 12.38
C ASN A 13 15.55 -8.74 13.67
N VAL A 14 14.56 -9.15 14.45
CA VAL A 14 14.14 -8.50 15.71
C VAL A 14 14.54 -9.27 16.96
N ASN A 15 15.38 -10.30 16.83
CA ASN A 15 15.85 -11.14 17.93
C ASN A 15 14.71 -11.78 18.75
N LEU A 16 13.76 -12.47 18.07
CA LEU A 16 12.62 -13.12 18.72
C LEU A 16 13.05 -14.11 19.80
N SER A 17 14.14 -14.85 19.59
CA SER A 17 14.68 -15.80 20.56
C SER A 17 15.11 -15.15 21.88
N GLY A 18 15.35 -13.83 21.90
CA GLY A 18 15.60 -13.05 23.10
C GLY A 18 14.36 -12.78 23.96
N ASP A 19 13.16 -12.94 23.41
CA ASP A 19 11.87 -12.79 24.12
C ASP A 19 11.00 -14.02 23.90
N ARG A 20 11.18 -15.03 24.74
CA ARG A 20 10.46 -16.30 24.63
C ARG A 20 8.93 -16.17 24.75
N THR A 21 8.43 -15.18 25.46
CA THR A 21 6.99 -14.97 25.62
C THR A 21 6.40 -14.47 24.31
N LEU A 22 7.03 -13.45 23.70
CA LEU A 22 6.65 -12.93 22.41
C LEU A 22 6.79 -14.00 21.30
N GLN A 23 7.94 -14.71 21.30
CA GLN A 23 8.18 -15.79 20.33
C GLN A 23 7.05 -16.82 20.35
N ARG A 24 6.69 -17.34 21.53
CA ARG A 24 5.59 -18.30 21.67
C ARG A 24 4.25 -17.74 21.24
N ALA A 25 3.96 -16.48 21.53
CA ALA A 25 2.71 -15.85 21.14
C ALA A 25 2.58 -15.76 19.61
N LEU A 26 3.65 -15.39 18.92
CA LEU A 26 3.69 -15.33 17.46
C LEU A 26 3.70 -16.74 16.81
N GLU A 27 4.40 -17.69 17.39
CA GLU A 27 4.36 -19.10 16.96
C GLU A 27 2.98 -19.74 17.15
N HIS A 28 2.21 -19.28 18.14
CA HIS A 28 0.82 -19.69 18.34
C HIS A 28 -0.13 -19.06 17.33
N TRP A 29 0.13 -17.83 16.88
CA TRP A 29 -0.63 -17.15 15.86
C TRP A 29 -0.36 -17.67 14.43
N GLN A 30 0.85 -18.16 14.17
CA GLN A 30 1.29 -18.64 12.86
C GLN A 30 0.35 -19.67 12.20
N PRO A 31 -0.21 -20.68 12.90
CA PRO A 31 -1.15 -21.62 12.28
C PRO A 31 -2.40 -20.94 11.73
N ASN A 32 -2.93 -19.90 12.38
CA ASN A 32 -4.09 -19.13 11.92
C ASN A 32 -3.74 -18.40 10.61
N TYR A 33 -2.57 -17.78 10.55
CA TYR A 33 -2.08 -17.15 9.32
C TYR A 33 -1.89 -18.16 8.19
N LEU A 34 -1.30 -19.33 8.45
CA LEU A 34 -1.09 -20.36 7.43
C LEU A 34 -2.42 -20.91 6.91
N GLN A 35 -3.41 -21.08 7.78
CA GLN A 35 -4.76 -21.47 7.37
C GLN A 35 -5.42 -20.38 6.51
N TRP A 36 -5.34 -19.12 6.97
CA TRP A 36 -5.84 -17.99 6.19
C TRP A 36 -5.14 -17.88 4.82
N TRP A 37 -3.81 -18.06 4.77
CA TRP A 37 -3.06 -18.07 3.50
C TRP A 37 -3.52 -19.19 2.56
N GLN A 38 -3.80 -20.36 3.11
CA GLN A 38 -4.33 -21.51 2.36
C GLN A 38 -5.73 -21.20 1.79
N ASP A 39 -6.59 -20.57 2.57
CA ASP A 39 -7.98 -20.34 2.20
C ASP A 39 -8.15 -19.09 1.33
N MET A 40 -7.44 -18.03 1.65
CA MET A 40 -7.63 -16.70 1.09
C MET A 40 -6.49 -16.23 0.20
N GLY A 41 -5.33 -16.86 0.27
CA GLY A 41 -4.15 -16.53 -0.54
C GLY A 41 -4.14 -17.23 -1.90
N PRO A 42 -3.08 -16.99 -2.69
CA PRO A 42 -2.94 -17.59 -4.02
C PRO A 42 -2.82 -19.12 -4.01
N ASP A 43 -2.25 -19.70 -2.95
CA ASP A 43 -2.07 -21.16 -2.83
C ASP A 43 -3.40 -21.91 -2.86
N GLY A 44 -4.42 -21.41 -2.16
CA GLY A 44 -5.75 -22.03 -2.11
C GLY A 44 -6.45 -22.05 -3.46
N SER A 45 -6.23 -21.02 -4.28
CA SER A 45 -6.84 -20.91 -5.60
C SER A 45 -6.23 -21.83 -6.63
N HIS A 46 -4.96 -22.20 -6.48
CA HIS A 46 -4.22 -22.97 -7.49
C HIS A 46 -4.15 -24.46 -7.21
N GLY A 47 -4.42 -24.89 -6.00
CA GLY A 47 -4.22 -26.28 -5.57
C GLY A 47 -2.75 -26.73 -5.57
N PHE A 48 -1.80 -25.79 -5.68
CA PHE A 48 -0.36 -26.08 -5.68
C PHE A 48 0.38 -25.13 -4.73
N ASP A 49 0.92 -25.63 -3.67
CA ASP A 49 1.87 -24.89 -2.86
C ASP A 49 3.26 -24.82 -3.53
N VAL A 50 3.51 -25.66 -4.50
CA VAL A 50 4.77 -25.79 -5.26
C VAL A 50 5.11 -24.52 -6.05
N TYR A 51 4.12 -23.74 -6.44
CA TYR A 51 4.31 -22.59 -7.34
C TYR A 51 5.13 -21.48 -6.70
N LEU A 52 4.85 -21.13 -5.47
CA LEU A 52 5.60 -20.10 -4.74
C LEU A 52 7.05 -20.50 -4.52
N ARG A 53 7.30 -21.76 -4.16
CA ARG A 53 8.65 -22.28 -3.99
C ARG A 53 9.45 -22.16 -5.29
N THR A 54 8.86 -22.55 -6.40
CA THR A 54 9.50 -22.48 -7.71
C THR A 54 9.68 -21.04 -8.19
N ALA A 55 8.74 -20.16 -7.91
CA ALA A 55 8.79 -18.76 -8.34
C ALA A 55 9.78 -17.92 -7.50
N VAL A 56 9.90 -18.20 -6.20
CA VAL A 56 10.65 -17.36 -5.27
C VAL A 56 12.04 -17.94 -4.96
N SER A 57 12.17 -19.27 -4.83
CA SER A 57 13.46 -19.89 -4.52
C SER A 57 13.49 -21.35 -4.94
N VAL A 58 14.38 -21.69 -5.87
CA VAL A 58 14.63 -23.07 -6.31
C VAL A 58 15.85 -23.64 -5.59
N GLU A 59 16.77 -22.79 -5.17
CA GLU A 59 18.02 -23.14 -4.51
C GLU A 59 18.13 -22.46 -3.14
N PRO A 60 18.98 -22.94 -2.21
CA PRO A 60 19.20 -22.33 -0.91
C PRO A 60 19.53 -20.84 -0.95
N ASP A 61 20.17 -20.38 -2.03
CA ASP A 61 20.56 -18.99 -2.24
C ASP A 61 19.53 -18.19 -3.06
N GLY A 62 18.42 -18.82 -3.46
CA GLY A 62 17.40 -18.25 -4.32
C GLY A 62 17.80 -18.20 -5.79
N TRP A 63 16.97 -18.71 -6.69
CA TRP A 63 17.26 -18.76 -8.12
C TRP A 63 17.44 -17.37 -8.78
N ALA A 64 16.89 -16.34 -8.16
CA ALA A 64 17.01 -14.96 -8.65
C ALA A 64 18.25 -14.24 -8.12
N HIS A 65 19.08 -14.92 -7.31
CA HIS A 65 20.28 -14.35 -6.67
C HIS A 65 20.05 -13.09 -5.82
N PHE A 66 18.86 -12.89 -5.31
CA PHE A 66 18.58 -11.81 -4.37
C PHE A 66 19.08 -12.18 -2.98
N ASN A 67 20.04 -11.44 -2.46
CA ASN A 67 20.64 -11.70 -1.14
C ASN A 67 19.65 -11.64 0.03
N HIS A 68 18.49 -11.04 -0.16
CA HIS A 68 17.43 -10.93 0.83
C HIS A 68 16.36 -12.03 0.70
N VAL A 69 16.34 -12.78 -0.43
CA VAL A 69 15.39 -13.86 -0.70
C VAL A 69 16.16 -15.17 -0.71
N ARG A 70 16.30 -15.79 0.46
CA ARG A 70 17.10 -17.03 0.63
C ARG A 70 16.29 -18.23 1.07
N MET A 71 15.02 -18.06 1.35
CA MET A 71 14.17 -19.15 1.82
C MET A 71 13.25 -19.64 0.70
N PRO A 72 13.02 -20.94 0.63
CA PRO A 72 12.07 -21.51 -0.32
C PRO A 72 10.62 -21.13 0.02
N ASP A 73 10.34 -20.63 1.22
CA ASP A 73 9.01 -20.29 1.68
C ASP A 73 9.00 -18.95 2.44
N TYR A 74 8.60 -17.90 1.75
CA TYR A 74 8.65 -16.50 2.21
C TYR A 74 7.32 -15.92 2.62
N ARG A 75 6.30 -16.75 2.85
CA ARG A 75 4.96 -16.31 3.19
C ARG A 75 4.88 -15.58 4.53
N TRP A 76 5.94 -15.61 5.32
CA TRP A 76 6.02 -14.94 6.62
C TRP A 76 7.45 -14.53 6.96
N GLY A 77 7.54 -13.68 7.94
CA GLY A 77 8.81 -13.19 8.46
C GLY A 77 8.65 -11.79 9.05
N ILE A 78 9.55 -11.40 9.94
CA ILE A 78 9.50 -10.11 10.61
C ILE A 78 10.78 -9.36 10.34
N PHE A 79 10.69 -8.32 9.51
CA PHE A 79 11.84 -7.55 9.10
C PHE A 79 11.58 -6.06 9.31
N LEU A 80 12.50 -5.38 9.98
CA LEU A 80 12.49 -3.95 10.21
C LEU A 80 13.80 -3.35 9.68
N ALA A 81 13.75 -2.11 9.24
CA ALA A 81 14.95 -1.37 8.92
C ALA A 81 15.88 -1.26 10.14
N PRO A 82 17.21 -1.12 9.95
CA PRO A 82 18.16 -0.96 11.04
C PRO A 82 17.79 0.20 11.96
N GLN A 83 18.07 0.04 13.26
CA GLN A 83 17.89 1.13 14.23
C GLN A 83 19.00 2.17 14.06
N ASP A 84 18.60 3.44 14.06
CA ASP A 84 19.50 4.58 14.16
C ASP A 84 19.42 5.17 15.59
N GLY A 85 20.43 4.92 16.38
CA GLY A 85 20.49 5.39 17.77
C GLY A 85 20.63 6.92 17.93
N GLN A 86 20.85 7.66 16.84
CA GLN A 86 20.96 9.12 16.84
C GLN A 86 19.68 9.80 16.32
N ARG A 87 18.67 9.02 15.89
CA ARG A 87 17.44 9.54 15.34
C ARG A 87 16.67 10.36 16.38
N LYS A 88 16.27 11.56 15.99
CA LYS A 88 15.42 12.47 16.76
C LYS A 88 14.03 12.58 16.10
N ILE A 89 13.10 13.04 16.89
CA ILE A 89 11.76 13.41 16.41
C ILE A 89 11.89 14.65 15.55
N HIS A 90 11.39 14.62 14.31
CA HIS A 90 11.60 15.70 13.36
C HIS A 90 10.44 16.68 13.26
N PHE A 91 9.27 16.39 13.86
CA PHE A 91 8.07 17.22 13.72
C PHE A 91 7.15 17.12 14.95
N GLY A 92 6.13 17.97 14.98
CA GLY A 92 5.14 18.01 16.06
C GLY A 92 5.67 18.58 17.38
N GLU A 93 4.91 18.37 18.45
CA GLU A 93 5.16 18.98 19.76
C GLU A 93 6.44 18.47 20.43
N ASN A 94 6.84 17.25 20.11
CA ASN A 94 8.01 16.58 20.67
C ASN A 94 9.28 16.72 19.80
N MET A 95 9.26 17.59 18.81
CA MET A 95 10.40 17.82 17.91
C MET A 95 11.71 18.05 18.68
N GLY A 96 12.78 17.39 18.22
CA GLY A 96 14.13 17.46 18.81
C GLY A 96 14.37 16.45 19.94
N ARG A 97 13.35 15.81 20.50
CA ARG A 97 13.51 14.76 21.51
C ARG A 97 13.94 13.44 20.88
N ASP A 98 14.36 12.50 21.72
CA ASP A 98 14.64 11.12 21.28
C ASP A 98 13.37 10.41 20.82
N VAL A 99 13.49 9.57 19.79
CA VAL A 99 12.40 8.73 19.33
C VAL A 99 12.02 7.68 20.39
N TRP A 100 10.76 7.29 20.40
CA TRP A 100 10.24 6.34 21.36
C TRP A 100 10.50 4.90 20.92
N GLN A 101 11.09 4.13 21.83
CA GLN A 101 11.28 2.68 21.64
C GLN A 101 10.11 1.87 22.19
N ASP A 102 9.33 2.44 23.11
CA ASP A 102 8.10 1.89 23.68
C ASP A 102 6.93 2.83 23.40
N VAL A 103 5.70 2.29 23.50
CA VAL A 103 4.48 3.07 23.25
C VAL A 103 4.18 3.99 24.43
N PRO A 104 4.20 5.32 24.24
CA PRO A 104 3.75 6.24 25.28
C PRO A 104 2.27 6.02 25.60
N GLY A 105 1.92 6.06 26.87
CA GLY A 105 0.57 5.77 27.35
C GLY A 105 -0.52 6.65 26.71
N GLU A 106 -0.24 7.95 26.60
CA GLU A 106 -1.12 8.97 26.01
C GLU A 106 -1.36 8.76 24.50
N HIS A 107 -0.43 8.10 23.80
CA HIS A 107 -0.53 7.85 22.35
C HIS A 107 -0.93 6.41 22.01
N ARG A 108 -1.15 5.55 23.03
CA ARG A 108 -1.39 4.12 22.86
C ARG A 108 -2.56 3.81 21.94
N ALA A 109 -3.69 4.46 22.14
CA ALA A 109 -4.91 4.22 21.35
C ALA A 109 -4.71 4.65 19.88
N ASN A 110 -4.08 5.80 19.65
CA ASN A 110 -3.82 6.32 18.30
C ASN A 110 -2.81 5.46 17.56
N LEU A 111 -1.72 5.05 18.20
CA LEU A 111 -0.72 4.16 17.59
C LEU A 111 -1.34 2.79 17.24
N ARG A 112 -2.13 2.20 18.14
CA ARG A 112 -2.84 0.96 17.85
C ARG A 112 -3.73 1.10 16.62
N ARG A 113 -4.54 2.17 16.58
CA ARG A 113 -5.43 2.44 15.43
C ARG A 113 -4.64 2.57 14.12
N ILE A 114 -3.54 3.32 14.11
CA ILE A 114 -2.69 3.48 12.93
C ILE A 114 -2.14 2.13 12.47
N ILE A 115 -1.58 1.33 13.39
CA ILE A 115 -1.00 0.03 13.08
C ILE A 115 -2.07 -0.96 12.58
N VAL A 116 -3.25 -0.97 13.20
CA VAL A 116 -4.36 -1.84 12.76
C VAL A 116 -4.87 -1.42 11.39
N THR A 117 -5.05 -0.13 11.13
CA THR A 117 -5.51 0.36 9.83
C THR A 117 -4.52 0.01 8.72
N GLN A 118 -3.21 0.22 8.97
CA GLN A 118 -2.18 -0.18 8.01
C GLN A 118 -2.11 -1.71 7.87
N GLY A 119 -2.15 -2.45 8.98
CA GLY A 119 -2.08 -3.92 8.94
C GLY A 119 -3.27 -4.59 8.25
N ASP A 120 -4.42 -3.91 8.16
CA ASP A 120 -5.62 -4.43 7.50
C ASP A 120 -5.54 -4.34 5.95
N THR A 121 -4.68 -3.48 5.42
CA THR A 121 -4.49 -3.33 3.97
C THR A 121 -3.72 -4.50 3.36
N GLU A 122 -2.80 -5.09 4.10
CA GLU A 122 -1.89 -6.12 3.63
C GLU A 122 -2.60 -7.44 3.24
N PRO A 123 -3.41 -8.06 4.13
CA PRO A 123 -4.16 -9.26 3.76
C PRO A 123 -5.23 -8.97 2.71
N ALA A 124 -5.73 -7.74 2.65
CA ALA A 124 -6.74 -7.34 1.68
C ALA A 124 -6.23 -7.43 0.24
N SER A 125 -5.03 -6.92 -0.05
CA SER A 125 -4.43 -7.00 -1.39
C SER A 125 -4.23 -8.45 -1.83
N ILE A 126 -3.79 -9.33 -0.93
CA ILE A 126 -3.63 -10.76 -1.21
C ILE A 126 -4.98 -11.39 -1.60
N GLU A 127 -6.02 -11.15 -0.80
CA GLU A 127 -7.37 -11.68 -1.05
C GLU A 127 -7.96 -11.20 -2.37
N GLN A 128 -7.82 -9.91 -2.68
CA GLN A 128 -8.32 -9.32 -3.91
C GLN A 128 -7.66 -9.90 -5.17
N GLN A 129 -6.41 -10.32 -5.06
CA GLN A 129 -5.58 -10.75 -6.20
C GLN A 129 -5.48 -12.28 -6.36
N ARG A 130 -5.94 -13.06 -5.37
CA ARG A 130 -5.71 -14.52 -5.25
C ARG A 130 -6.04 -15.38 -6.48
N HIS A 131 -7.01 -14.95 -7.29
CA HIS A 131 -7.46 -15.74 -8.46
C HIS A 131 -6.73 -15.36 -9.75
N LEU A 132 -5.99 -14.28 -9.79
CA LEU A 132 -5.38 -13.75 -11.01
C LEU A 132 -4.31 -14.66 -11.61
N GLY A 133 -3.65 -15.44 -10.78
CA GLY A 133 -2.65 -16.39 -11.27
C GLY A 133 -3.19 -17.41 -12.25
N LEU A 134 -4.49 -17.74 -12.20
CA LEU A 134 -5.15 -18.67 -13.15
C LEU A 134 -5.19 -18.13 -14.58
N THR A 135 -5.11 -16.83 -14.76
CA THR A 135 -5.23 -16.14 -16.06
C THR A 135 -4.02 -15.29 -16.39
N ALA A 136 -2.87 -15.59 -15.79
CA ALA A 136 -1.67 -14.79 -15.97
C ALA A 136 -1.26 -14.66 -17.45
N PRO A 137 -1.03 -13.44 -17.95
CA PRO A 137 -0.65 -13.20 -19.35
C PRO A 137 0.70 -13.84 -19.70
N SER A 138 1.57 -14.00 -18.74
CA SER A 138 2.88 -14.62 -18.90
C SER A 138 3.42 -15.17 -17.57
N GLN A 139 4.45 -16.02 -17.64
CA GLN A 139 5.17 -16.50 -16.44
C GLN A 139 5.85 -15.36 -15.68
N TYR A 140 6.24 -14.31 -16.38
CA TYR A 140 6.80 -13.11 -15.75
C TYR A 140 5.75 -12.40 -14.88
N ASP A 141 4.54 -12.25 -15.39
CA ASP A 141 3.43 -11.62 -14.65
C ASP A 141 3.00 -12.48 -13.47
N LEU A 142 2.89 -13.80 -13.66
CA LEU A 142 2.57 -14.74 -12.59
C LEU A 142 3.60 -14.67 -11.45
N ARG A 143 4.87 -14.61 -11.78
CA ARG A 143 5.95 -14.45 -10.80
C ARG A 143 5.81 -13.15 -10.02
N ASN A 144 5.56 -12.03 -10.72
CA ASN A 144 5.39 -10.74 -10.07
C ASN A 144 4.19 -10.73 -9.12
N LEU A 145 3.07 -11.33 -9.52
CA LEU A 145 1.90 -11.47 -8.66
C LEU A 145 2.25 -12.22 -7.36
N PHE A 146 2.90 -13.37 -7.46
CA PHE A 146 3.26 -14.15 -6.27
C PHE A 146 4.30 -13.46 -5.41
N GLN A 147 5.25 -12.76 -6.00
CA GLN A 147 6.24 -11.98 -5.26
C GLN A 147 5.55 -10.86 -4.46
N ILE A 148 4.67 -10.09 -5.07
CA ILE A 148 3.89 -9.05 -4.40
C ILE A 148 3.09 -9.65 -3.24
N ASN A 149 2.33 -10.72 -3.47
CA ASN A 149 1.52 -11.35 -2.43
C ASN A 149 2.37 -11.84 -1.24
N VAL A 150 3.58 -12.35 -1.48
CA VAL A 150 4.52 -12.78 -0.42
C VAL A 150 5.06 -11.57 0.34
N GLU A 151 5.34 -10.47 -0.33
CA GLU A 151 5.80 -9.21 0.27
C GLU A 151 4.72 -8.62 1.16
N GLU A 152 3.46 -8.58 0.71
CA GLU A 152 2.29 -8.17 1.52
C GLU A 152 2.10 -9.08 2.76
N GLY A 153 2.32 -10.38 2.61
CA GLY A 153 2.31 -11.31 3.74
C GLY A 153 3.37 -10.97 4.79
N ARG A 154 4.57 -10.54 4.38
CA ARG A 154 5.61 -10.07 5.31
C ARG A 154 5.25 -8.73 5.96
N HIS A 155 4.63 -7.81 5.22
CA HIS A 155 4.12 -6.55 5.76
C HIS A 155 3.11 -6.80 6.86
N LEU A 156 2.13 -7.69 6.64
CA LEU A 156 1.19 -8.13 7.67
C LEU A 156 1.92 -8.67 8.91
N TRP A 157 2.90 -9.57 8.75
CA TRP A 157 3.66 -10.12 9.86
C TRP A 157 4.39 -9.05 10.66
N ALA A 158 4.94 -8.04 10.02
CA ALA A 158 5.60 -6.93 10.70
C ALA A 158 4.61 -6.09 11.53
N MET A 159 3.40 -5.84 11.02
CA MET A 159 2.34 -5.16 11.78
C MET A 159 1.84 -6.00 12.95
N VAL A 160 1.64 -7.31 12.75
CA VAL A 160 1.27 -8.26 13.81
C VAL A 160 2.36 -8.33 14.90
N TYR A 161 3.62 -8.30 14.53
CA TYR A 161 4.72 -8.19 15.49
C TYR A 161 4.60 -6.94 16.37
N LEU A 162 4.34 -5.77 15.79
CA LEU A 162 4.13 -4.54 16.56
C LEU A 162 2.95 -4.66 17.52
N LEU A 163 1.84 -5.24 17.07
CA LEU A 163 0.65 -5.46 17.89
C LEU A 163 0.95 -6.38 19.08
N HIS A 164 1.58 -7.52 18.83
CA HIS A 164 1.93 -8.48 19.89
C HIS A 164 2.96 -7.92 20.88
N ARG A 165 3.98 -7.22 20.37
CA ARG A 165 5.09 -6.72 21.19
C ARG A 165 4.68 -5.59 22.11
N TYR A 166 3.87 -4.64 21.61
CA TYR A 166 3.67 -3.35 22.27
C TYR A 166 2.25 -3.15 22.84
N PHE A 167 1.26 -3.96 22.44
CA PHE A 167 -0.13 -3.74 22.83
C PHE A 167 -0.74 -4.87 23.69
N GLY A 168 0.04 -5.89 24.00
CA GLY A 168 -0.36 -6.96 24.93
C GLY A 168 -1.58 -7.73 24.42
N ARG A 169 -2.59 -7.90 25.29
CA ARG A 169 -3.83 -8.62 24.97
C ARG A 169 -4.60 -7.95 23.81
N ASP A 170 -4.79 -6.64 23.92
CA ASP A 170 -5.52 -5.89 22.88
C ASP A 170 -4.87 -6.05 21.50
N GLY A 171 -3.53 -6.02 21.46
CA GLY A 171 -2.80 -6.23 20.19
C GLY A 171 -2.97 -7.62 19.61
N ARG A 172 -3.07 -8.66 20.44
CA ARG A 172 -3.35 -10.02 19.98
C ARG A 172 -4.76 -10.16 19.40
N GLU A 173 -5.74 -9.58 20.08
CA GLU A 173 -7.13 -9.56 19.59
C GLU A 173 -7.24 -8.82 18.24
N GLU A 174 -6.52 -7.71 18.07
CA GLU A 174 -6.48 -7.00 16.79
C GLU A 174 -5.77 -7.84 15.70
N ALA A 175 -4.68 -8.55 16.03
CA ALA A 175 -3.99 -9.41 15.08
C ALA A 175 -4.87 -10.58 14.58
N ASP A 176 -5.68 -11.16 15.45
CA ASP A 176 -6.68 -12.16 15.06
C ASP A 176 -7.77 -11.54 14.17
N ALA A 177 -8.23 -10.32 14.49
CA ALA A 177 -9.22 -9.61 13.71
C ALA A 177 -8.74 -9.26 12.29
N LEU A 178 -7.45 -9.03 12.07
CA LEU A 178 -6.89 -8.80 10.72
C LEU A 178 -7.12 -10.00 9.79
N LEU A 179 -7.11 -11.23 10.32
CA LEU A 179 -7.38 -12.44 9.53
C LEU A 179 -8.87 -12.78 9.41
N GLN A 180 -9.71 -12.22 10.30
CA GLN A 180 -11.15 -12.47 10.29
C GLN A 180 -11.90 -11.57 9.31
N ARG A 181 -11.42 -10.34 9.10
CA ARG A 181 -11.98 -9.46 8.07
C ARG A 181 -11.69 -10.04 6.70
N THR A 182 -12.65 -9.88 5.79
CA THR A 182 -12.54 -10.39 4.43
C THR A 182 -12.93 -9.31 3.43
N SER A 183 -12.14 -9.15 2.38
CA SER A 183 -12.38 -8.18 1.32
C SER A 183 -13.74 -8.41 0.66
N GLY A 184 -14.61 -7.38 0.70
CA GLY A 184 -15.94 -7.41 0.12
C GLY A 184 -16.99 -8.23 0.89
N ASP A 185 -16.69 -8.69 2.09
CA ASP A 185 -17.67 -9.32 2.98
C ASP A 185 -18.62 -8.28 3.57
N SER A 186 -19.93 -8.58 3.59
CA SER A 186 -20.95 -7.64 4.08
C SER A 186 -20.98 -7.53 5.61
N ASP A 187 -20.58 -8.59 6.31
CA ASP A 187 -20.69 -8.69 7.76
C ASP A 187 -19.38 -8.31 8.46
N ASN A 188 -18.26 -8.57 7.82
CA ASN A 188 -16.93 -8.29 8.37
C ASN A 188 -15.95 -7.78 7.30
N PRO A 189 -16.22 -6.60 6.69
CA PRO A 189 -15.40 -6.06 5.60
C PRO A 189 -14.05 -5.53 6.09
N ARG A 190 -13.14 -5.27 5.16
CA ARG A 190 -11.92 -4.52 5.41
C ARG A 190 -12.23 -3.09 5.85
N ILE A 191 -11.37 -2.53 6.68
CA ILE A 191 -11.58 -1.21 7.32
C ILE A 191 -11.73 -0.09 6.28
N LEU A 192 -10.90 -0.11 5.23
CA LEU A 192 -10.90 0.92 4.20
C LEU A 192 -11.66 0.44 2.96
N GLY A 193 -12.54 1.28 2.43
CA GLY A 193 -13.48 0.95 1.36
C GLY A 193 -12.80 0.40 0.09
N ALA A 194 -11.69 0.98 -0.33
CA ALA A 194 -10.91 0.55 -1.49
C ALA A 194 -10.49 -0.93 -1.44
N PHE A 195 -10.25 -1.44 -0.25
CA PHE A 195 -9.84 -2.82 -0.03
C PHE A 195 -11.01 -3.83 0.01
N ASN A 196 -12.24 -3.36 -0.23
CA ASN A 196 -13.41 -4.19 -0.44
C ASN A 196 -13.82 -4.28 -1.93
N GLU A 197 -13.15 -3.54 -2.79
CA GLU A 197 -13.38 -3.60 -4.24
C GLU A 197 -12.74 -4.84 -4.85
N LYS A 198 -13.29 -5.29 -5.99
CA LYS A 198 -12.78 -6.47 -6.69
C LYS A 198 -11.62 -6.11 -7.61
N THR A 199 -10.64 -7.00 -7.69
CA THR A 199 -9.59 -7.00 -8.72
C THR A 199 -9.84 -8.14 -9.71
N PRO A 200 -10.75 -7.98 -10.68
CA PRO A 200 -11.30 -9.09 -11.45
C PRO A 200 -10.38 -9.59 -12.58
N ASP A 201 -9.41 -8.79 -12.98
CA ASP A 201 -8.54 -9.09 -14.12
C ASP A 201 -7.17 -8.40 -14.01
N TRP A 202 -6.29 -8.72 -14.95
CA TRP A 202 -4.92 -8.23 -14.96
C TRP A 202 -4.78 -6.71 -15.21
N LEU A 203 -5.73 -6.09 -15.91
CA LEU A 203 -5.72 -4.64 -16.05
C LEU A 203 -6.06 -3.97 -14.71
N ALA A 204 -7.04 -4.51 -13.98
CA ALA A 204 -7.37 -4.07 -12.62
C ALA A 204 -6.16 -4.24 -11.68
N PHE A 205 -5.45 -5.39 -11.75
CA PHE A 205 -4.23 -5.62 -10.96
C PHE A 205 -3.15 -4.59 -11.24
N TYR A 206 -2.84 -4.31 -12.51
CA TYR A 206 -1.84 -3.29 -12.85
C TYR A 206 -2.26 -1.88 -12.42
N MET A 207 -3.56 -1.57 -12.48
CA MET A 207 -4.07 -0.29 -11.99
C MET A 207 -4.02 -0.21 -10.46
N PHE A 208 -4.33 -1.32 -9.76
CA PHE A 208 -4.24 -1.43 -8.30
C PHE A 208 -2.80 -1.19 -7.85
N THR A 209 -1.84 -1.98 -8.35
CA THR A 209 -0.42 -1.86 -8.01
C THR A 209 0.19 -0.52 -8.45
N TYR A 210 -0.42 0.15 -9.43
CA TYR A 210 0.00 1.49 -9.82
C TYR A 210 -0.55 2.59 -8.92
N PHE A 211 -1.84 2.57 -8.57
CA PHE A 211 -2.50 3.63 -7.82
C PHE A 211 -2.55 3.34 -6.31
N THR A 212 -3.01 2.16 -5.90
CA THR A 212 -3.22 1.82 -4.49
C THR A 212 -1.89 1.61 -3.76
N ASP A 213 -0.95 0.87 -4.36
CA ASP A 213 0.39 0.73 -3.78
C ASP A 213 1.18 2.04 -3.84
N ARG A 214 0.86 2.92 -4.80
CA ARG A 214 1.38 4.29 -4.80
C ARG A 214 0.84 5.12 -3.63
N ASP A 215 -0.45 5.02 -3.28
CA ASP A 215 -0.95 5.59 -2.03
C ASP A 215 -0.20 5.00 -0.84
N GLY A 216 -0.04 3.68 -0.81
CA GLY A 216 0.78 2.97 0.18
C GLY A 216 2.16 3.60 0.36
N LYS A 217 2.88 3.90 -0.73
CA LYS A 217 4.16 4.64 -0.67
C LYS A 217 4.04 5.95 0.11
N PHE A 218 3.02 6.77 -0.16
CA PHE A 218 2.87 8.06 0.52
C PHE A 218 2.48 7.89 1.99
N GLN A 219 1.58 6.96 2.30
CA GLN A 219 1.20 6.64 3.67
C GLN A 219 2.38 6.08 4.48
N LEU A 220 3.11 5.12 3.93
CA LEU A 220 4.28 4.51 4.56
C LEU A 220 5.42 5.52 4.74
N CYS A 221 5.68 6.41 3.78
CA CYS A 221 6.66 7.49 3.94
C CYS A 221 6.29 8.43 5.10
N ALA A 222 5.00 8.77 5.24
CA ALA A 222 4.53 9.59 6.35
C ALA A 222 4.65 8.86 7.70
N LEU A 223 4.42 7.55 7.74
CA LEU A 223 4.60 6.70 8.93
C LEU A 223 6.09 6.41 9.24
N ALA A 224 6.96 6.42 8.23
CA ALA A 224 8.39 6.26 8.41
C ALA A 224 9.04 7.43 9.18
N GLU A 225 8.33 8.55 9.27
CA GLU A 225 8.72 9.70 10.09
C GLU A 225 8.22 9.59 11.54
N SER A 226 7.39 8.62 11.88
CA SER A 226 6.81 8.44 13.22
C SER A 226 7.84 8.52 14.33
N SER A 227 7.48 9.21 15.41
CA SER A 227 8.25 9.23 16.66
C SER A 227 8.36 7.88 17.35
N PHE A 228 7.45 6.97 17.06
CA PHE A 228 7.52 5.58 17.52
C PHE A 228 8.45 4.80 16.58
N ASP A 229 9.70 4.64 16.99
CA ASP A 229 10.77 4.09 16.16
C ASP A 229 10.50 2.69 15.59
N PRO A 230 9.89 1.75 16.34
CA PRO A 230 9.55 0.47 15.78
C PRO A 230 8.61 0.55 14.57
N LEU A 231 7.57 1.41 14.61
CA LEU A 231 6.67 1.64 13.46
C LEU A 231 7.43 2.27 12.30
N ALA A 232 8.21 3.31 12.55
CA ALA A 232 9.01 3.98 11.52
C ALA A 232 9.97 3.01 10.80
N ARG A 233 10.60 2.10 11.53
CA ARG A 233 11.52 1.10 10.96
C ARG A 233 10.78 0.01 10.19
N THR A 234 9.60 -0.38 10.65
CA THR A 234 8.73 -1.32 9.94
C THR A 234 8.35 -0.75 8.58
N THR A 235 7.80 0.45 8.55
CA THR A 235 7.36 1.09 7.30
C THR A 235 8.53 1.44 6.37
N LYS A 236 9.70 1.79 6.90
CA LYS A 236 10.92 1.95 6.09
C LYS A 236 11.34 0.66 5.39
N PHE A 237 11.15 -0.49 6.04
CA PHE A 237 11.41 -1.78 5.40
C PHE A 237 10.39 -2.04 4.30
N MET A 238 9.09 -1.88 4.58
CA MET A 238 8.01 -2.07 3.59
C MET A 238 8.25 -1.23 2.33
N LEU A 239 8.65 0.02 2.46
CA LEU A 239 8.98 0.91 1.34
C LEU A 239 10.06 0.36 0.40
N THR A 240 10.93 -0.53 0.85
CA THR A 240 11.93 -1.16 -0.02
C THR A 240 11.30 -2.16 -1.00
N GLU A 241 10.15 -2.71 -0.65
CA GLU A 241 9.40 -3.68 -1.46
C GLU A 241 8.33 -2.97 -2.33
N GLU A 242 7.68 -1.93 -1.82
CA GLU A 242 6.68 -1.13 -2.55
C GLU A 242 7.16 -0.55 -3.89
N ALA A 243 8.45 -0.26 -4.01
CA ALA A 243 9.02 0.21 -5.27
C ALA A 243 8.85 -0.81 -6.40
N HIS A 244 8.91 -2.11 -6.08
CA HIS A 244 8.69 -3.20 -7.03
C HIS A 244 7.22 -3.28 -7.43
N HIS A 245 6.28 -3.17 -6.48
CA HIS A 245 4.84 -3.18 -6.75
C HIS A 245 4.46 -2.10 -7.76
N MET A 246 4.84 -0.85 -7.51
CA MET A 246 4.58 0.27 -8.42
C MET A 246 5.21 0.07 -9.81
N PHE A 247 6.41 -0.52 -9.88
CA PHE A 247 7.05 -0.84 -11.15
C PHE A 247 6.26 -1.89 -11.95
N VAL A 248 5.72 -2.92 -11.28
CA VAL A 248 4.88 -3.94 -11.92
C VAL A 248 3.62 -3.31 -12.53
N GLY A 249 2.93 -2.45 -11.77
CA GLY A 249 1.76 -1.73 -12.26
C GLY A 249 2.07 -0.84 -13.46
N GLU A 250 3.06 0.05 -13.32
CA GLU A 250 3.42 1.01 -14.38
C GLU A 250 3.87 0.32 -15.66
N SER A 251 4.73 -0.70 -15.55
CA SER A 251 5.24 -1.42 -16.70
C SER A 251 4.17 -2.31 -17.33
N GLY A 252 3.28 -2.91 -16.53
CA GLY A 252 2.15 -3.70 -17.00
C GLY A 252 1.21 -2.87 -17.88
N ILE A 253 0.75 -1.72 -17.38
CA ILE A 253 -0.10 -0.80 -18.14
C ILE A 253 0.61 -0.31 -19.40
N SER A 254 1.90 0.03 -19.31
CA SER A 254 2.69 0.45 -20.48
C SER A 254 2.71 -0.60 -21.59
N ARG A 255 2.87 -1.88 -21.24
CA ARG A 255 2.82 -3.00 -22.21
C ARG A 255 1.44 -3.16 -22.84
N VAL A 256 0.36 -3.03 -22.04
CA VAL A 256 -1.02 -3.08 -22.56
C VAL A 256 -1.23 -1.94 -23.55
N ILE A 257 -0.88 -0.71 -23.22
CA ILE A 257 -0.99 0.46 -24.09
C ILE A 257 -0.18 0.27 -25.37
N GLN A 258 1.07 -0.17 -25.25
CA GLN A 258 1.93 -0.40 -26.42
C GLN A 258 1.28 -1.40 -27.37
N ARG A 259 0.79 -2.54 -26.85
CA ARG A 259 0.15 -3.57 -27.67
C ARG A 259 -1.13 -3.05 -28.33
N THR A 260 -1.92 -2.28 -27.63
CA THR A 260 -3.11 -1.61 -28.17
C THR A 260 -2.76 -0.71 -29.35
N CYS A 261 -1.77 0.17 -29.16
CA CYS A 261 -1.31 1.10 -30.19
C CYS A 261 -0.75 0.37 -31.43
N GLU A 262 0.01 -0.72 -31.25
CA GLU A 262 0.49 -1.56 -32.34
C GLU A 262 -0.65 -2.10 -33.19
N VAL A 263 -1.70 -2.65 -32.54
CA VAL A 263 -2.87 -3.20 -33.23
C VAL A 263 -3.68 -2.12 -33.92
N MET A 264 -3.90 -0.98 -33.29
CA MET A 264 -4.57 0.17 -33.91
C MET A 264 -3.87 0.60 -35.21
N ASN A 265 -2.53 0.67 -35.19
CA ASN A 265 -1.72 0.99 -36.38
C ASN A 265 -1.78 -0.08 -37.47
N GLN A 266 -1.79 -1.37 -37.09
CA GLN A 266 -1.95 -2.48 -38.04
C GLN A 266 -3.30 -2.46 -38.73
N LEU A 267 -4.37 -2.21 -37.98
CA LEU A 267 -5.74 -2.13 -38.47
C LEU A 267 -6.07 -0.79 -39.14
N LYS A 268 -5.23 0.21 -38.93
CA LYS A 268 -5.47 1.61 -39.35
C LYS A 268 -6.82 2.15 -38.90
N THR A 269 -7.18 1.88 -37.63
CA THR A 269 -8.45 2.31 -37.05
C THR A 269 -8.26 2.68 -35.58
N ASP A 270 -9.04 3.64 -35.10
CA ASP A 270 -9.22 4.00 -33.70
C ASP A 270 -10.57 3.54 -33.12
N ASP A 271 -11.39 2.80 -33.94
CA ASP A 271 -12.66 2.26 -33.49
C ASP A 271 -12.47 1.22 -32.38
N PRO A 272 -12.96 1.47 -31.15
CA PRO A 272 -12.77 0.58 -30.01
C PRO A 272 -13.32 -0.83 -30.22
N ALA A 273 -14.41 -0.97 -30.98
CA ALA A 273 -15.01 -2.28 -31.25
C ALA A 273 -14.11 -3.14 -32.15
N SER A 274 -13.54 -2.56 -33.18
CA SER A 274 -12.57 -3.21 -34.08
C SER A 274 -11.29 -3.59 -33.33
N VAL A 275 -10.80 -2.73 -32.45
CA VAL A 275 -9.61 -2.98 -31.62
C VAL A 275 -9.85 -4.17 -30.67
N ARG A 276 -11.00 -4.20 -29.99
CA ARG A 276 -11.38 -5.35 -29.12
C ARG A 276 -11.57 -6.64 -29.91
N ALA A 277 -12.16 -6.58 -31.10
CA ALA A 277 -12.33 -7.74 -31.95
C ALA A 277 -10.98 -8.35 -32.38
N ALA A 278 -9.92 -7.57 -32.42
CA ALA A 278 -8.54 -8.02 -32.66
C ALA A 278 -7.85 -8.61 -31.41
N GLY A 279 -8.56 -8.74 -30.29
CA GLY A 279 -8.09 -9.40 -29.07
C GLY A 279 -7.19 -8.54 -28.17
N VAL A 280 -7.30 -7.21 -28.25
CA VAL A 280 -6.58 -6.28 -27.37
C VAL A 280 -7.55 -5.34 -26.65
N ILE A 281 -7.09 -4.75 -25.55
CA ILE A 281 -7.87 -3.79 -24.75
C ILE A 281 -7.81 -2.42 -25.43
N ASP A 282 -8.94 -1.80 -25.73
CA ASP A 282 -9.00 -0.45 -26.32
C ASP A 282 -8.65 0.66 -25.33
N LEU A 283 -8.12 1.79 -25.81
CA LEU A 283 -7.71 2.94 -24.98
C LEU A 283 -8.85 3.52 -24.13
N PRO A 284 -10.09 3.67 -24.63
CA PRO A 284 -11.21 4.07 -23.78
C PRO A 284 -11.51 3.12 -22.62
N THR A 285 -11.29 1.83 -22.78
CA THR A 285 -11.40 0.85 -21.68
C THR A 285 -10.28 1.06 -20.66
N ILE A 286 -9.05 1.26 -21.10
CA ILE A 286 -7.93 1.59 -20.20
C ILE A 286 -8.24 2.88 -19.41
N GLN A 287 -8.81 3.90 -20.06
CA GLN A 287 -9.23 5.14 -19.39
C GLN A 287 -10.30 4.90 -18.32
N ARG A 288 -11.27 3.99 -18.55
CA ARG A 288 -12.29 3.66 -17.54
C ARG A 288 -11.69 2.98 -16.30
N TYR A 289 -10.76 2.04 -16.51
CA TYR A 289 -10.04 1.40 -15.40
C TYR A 289 -9.20 2.41 -14.61
N LEU A 290 -8.51 3.30 -15.31
CA LEU A 290 -7.77 4.40 -14.69
C LEU A 290 -8.69 5.27 -13.83
N ASN A 291 -9.84 5.69 -14.35
CA ASN A 291 -10.79 6.52 -13.63
C ASN A 291 -11.26 5.83 -12.35
N PHE A 292 -11.62 4.55 -12.43
CA PHE A 292 -12.09 3.77 -11.29
C PHE A 292 -11.02 3.67 -10.21
N HIS A 293 -9.85 3.13 -10.55
CA HIS A 293 -8.79 2.89 -9.57
C HIS A 293 -8.23 4.20 -8.97
N TYR A 294 -8.09 5.23 -9.79
CA TYR A 294 -7.71 6.56 -9.30
C TYR A 294 -8.72 7.08 -8.27
N SER A 295 -10.02 7.04 -8.59
CA SER A 295 -11.05 7.56 -7.69
C SER A 295 -11.13 6.79 -6.38
N VAL A 296 -11.08 5.46 -6.43
CA VAL A 296 -11.09 4.60 -5.23
C VAL A 296 -9.86 4.87 -4.37
N THR A 297 -8.70 5.10 -4.98
CA THR A 297 -7.47 5.39 -4.24
C THR A 297 -7.49 6.77 -3.60
N ILE A 298 -8.07 7.77 -4.27
CA ILE A 298 -8.20 9.13 -3.69
C ILE A 298 -8.95 9.11 -2.36
N ASP A 299 -9.94 8.23 -2.22
CA ASP A 299 -10.74 8.11 -0.98
C ASP A 299 -9.92 7.57 0.21
N LEU A 300 -8.79 6.89 -0.03
CA LEU A 300 -7.89 6.38 1.02
C LEU A 300 -7.22 7.51 1.84
N PHE A 301 -7.08 8.69 1.25
CA PHE A 301 -6.51 9.85 1.97
C PHE A 301 -7.45 10.43 3.02
N GLY A 302 -8.74 10.10 2.97
CA GLY A 302 -9.75 10.57 3.89
C GLY A 302 -10.19 12.02 3.60
N ALA A 303 -10.89 12.61 4.56
CA ALA A 303 -11.46 13.95 4.42
C ALA A 303 -10.38 15.03 4.24
N ASP A 304 -10.69 16.06 3.43
CA ASP A 304 -9.81 17.20 3.13
C ASP A 304 -9.39 17.93 4.42
N GLN A 305 -10.29 18.03 5.38
CA GLN A 305 -10.01 18.58 6.68
C GLN A 305 -10.24 17.50 7.76
N SER A 306 -9.22 17.24 8.57
CA SER A 306 -9.23 16.18 9.56
C SER A 306 -8.57 16.59 10.87
N SER A 307 -9.35 16.58 11.96
CA SER A 307 -8.81 16.74 13.31
C SER A 307 -7.91 15.56 13.73
N ASN A 308 -8.20 14.35 13.25
CA ASN A 308 -7.35 13.18 13.51
C ASN A 308 -5.97 13.34 12.85
N ALA A 309 -5.91 13.85 11.61
CA ALA A 309 -4.64 14.12 10.94
C ALA A 309 -3.82 15.17 11.71
N ALA A 310 -4.47 16.23 12.20
CA ALA A 310 -3.84 17.24 13.05
C ALA A 310 -3.28 16.63 14.35
N ILE A 311 -4.06 15.78 15.03
CA ILE A 311 -3.62 15.08 16.24
C ILE A 311 -2.44 14.16 15.95
N PHE A 312 -2.48 13.38 14.89
CA PHE A 312 -1.40 12.45 14.55
C PHE A 312 -0.09 13.18 14.23
N TYR A 313 -0.18 14.29 13.53
CA TYR A 313 1.00 15.11 13.25
C TYR A 313 1.50 15.82 14.50
N GLY A 314 0.65 16.53 15.20
CA GLY A 314 1.01 17.26 16.43
C GLY A 314 1.65 16.35 17.47
N SER A 315 1.15 15.13 17.63
CA SER A 315 1.71 14.10 18.52
C SER A 315 2.97 13.42 17.96
N GLY A 316 3.40 13.69 16.74
CA GLY A 316 4.58 13.05 16.14
C GLY A 316 4.32 11.60 15.65
N LEU A 317 3.07 11.20 15.41
CA LEU A 317 2.75 9.80 15.04
C LEU A 317 2.81 9.57 13.53
N LYS A 318 2.44 10.57 12.73
CA LYS A 318 2.43 10.51 11.28
C LYS A 318 2.84 11.88 10.72
N GLY A 319 3.94 11.93 9.96
CA GLY A 319 4.45 13.14 9.31
C GLY A 319 3.78 13.42 7.98
N ARG A 320 4.32 14.39 7.26
CA ARG A 320 4.05 14.59 5.83
C ARG A 320 4.93 13.64 5.00
N TYR A 321 4.65 13.52 3.73
CA TYR A 321 5.57 12.83 2.81
C TYR A 321 6.95 13.51 2.83
N GLU A 322 7.99 12.71 3.08
CA GLU A 322 9.38 13.17 3.20
C GLU A 322 9.58 14.33 4.20
N GLU A 323 8.92 14.27 5.35
CA GLU A 323 8.94 15.29 6.40
C GLU A 323 10.36 15.78 6.74
N SER A 324 11.29 14.85 6.92
CA SER A 324 12.69 15.14 7.27
C SER A 324 13.47 15.89 6.18
N LYS A 325 12.97 15.94 4.96
CA LYS A 325 13.56 16.67 3.82
C LYS A 325 12.94 18.05 3.59
N ARG A 326 11.87 18.38 4.28
CA ARG A 326 11.23 19.70 4.19
C ARG A 326 12.06 20.73 4.96
N THR A 327 11.93 21.98 4.56
CA THR A 327 12.70 23.11 5.16
C THR A 327 11.80 24.18 5.77
N ASP A 328 10.49 23.91 5.82
CA ASP A 328 9.47 24.77 6.41
C ASP A 328 9.27 24.49 7.91
N ASP A 329 8.24 25.07 8.53
CA ASP A 329 7.93 24.83 9.94
C ASP A 329 7.42 23.40 10.17
N HIS A 330 8.19 22.61 10.89
CA HIS A 330 7.83 21.24 11.27
C HIS A 330 6.82 21.15 12.43
N GLN A 331 6.36 22.28 12.97
CA GLN A 331 5.26 22.34 13.93
C GLN A 331 3.95 22.86 13.29
N LEU A 332 4.04 23.49 12.11
CA LEU A 332 2.91 23.99 11.30
C LEU A 332 1.98 24.93 12.08
N LYS A 333 2.51 25.70 13.03
CA LYS A 333 1.70 26.52 13.95
C LYS A 333 0.93 27.64 13.25
N ASN A 334 1.55 28.22 12.23
CA ASN A 334 1.01 29.39 11.51
C ASN A 334 0.80 29.11 10.01
N ASP A 335 1.07 27.88 9.57
CA ASP A 335 0.97 27.56 8.16
C ASP A 335 -0.48 27.30 7.77
N THR A 336 -0.84 27.78 6.61
CA THR A 336 -2.15 27.53 5.99
C THR A 336 -2.02 26.72 4.71
N TYR A 337 -3.11 26.10 4.32
CA TYR A 337 -3.21 25.35 3.09
C TYR A 337 -4.51 25.67 2.38
N ARG A 338 -4.45 25.76 1.06
CA ARG A 338 -5.60 26.04 0.23
C ARG A 338 -6.33 24.75 -0.08
N VAL A 339 -7.59 24.68 0.31
CA VAL A 339 -8.45 23.52 0.05
C VAL A 339 -9.64 23.93 -0.79
N LEU A 340 -10.14 23.00 -1.60
CA LEU A 340 -11.40 23.17 -2.31
C LEU A 340 -12.56 23.07 -1.31
N THR A 341 -13.57 23.90 -1.49
CA THR A 341 -14.77 23.90 -0.64
C THR A 341 -16.01 24.18 -1.47
N VAL A 342 -17.17 23.75 -0.97
CA VAL A 342 -18.46 24.07 -1.57
C VAL A 342 -19.23 25.01 -0.67
N ASN A 343 -19.38 26.26 -1.14
CA ASN A 343 -20.17 27.27 -0.44
C ASN A 343 -21.44 27.59 -1.26
N ASN A 344 -22.61 27.38 -0.65
CA ASN A 344 -23.91 27.62 -1.31
C ASN A 344 -24.03 26.89 -2.67
N GLY A 345 -23.55 25.64 -2.77
CA GLY A 345 -23.58 24.86 -4.00
C GLY A 345 -22.57 25.29 -5.08
N LYS A 346 -21.66 26.21 -4.78
CA LYS A 346 -20.61 26.68 -5.70
C LYS A 346 -19.25 26.20 -5.18
N LEU A 347 -18.46 25.64 -6.08
CA LEU A 347 -17.07 25.30 -5.82
C LEU A 347 -16.26 26.60 -5.62
N GLY A 348 -15.45 26.62 -4.58
CA GLY A 348 -14.55 27.72 -4.24
C GLY A 348 -13.30 27.21 -3.56
N GLU A 349 -12.45 28.09 -3.12
CA GLU A 349 -11.24 27.80 -2.34
C GLU A 349 -11.32 28.46 -0.98
N ALA A 350 -10.76 27.83 0.03
CA ALA A 350 -10.60 28.37 1.38
C ALA A 350 -9.18 28.11 1.89
N GLU A 351 -8.64 29.07 2.63
CA GLU A 351 -7.42 28.89 3.40
C GLU A 351 -7.78 28.29 4.77
N VAL A 352 -7.16 27.15 5.12
CA VAL A 352 -7.36 26.48 6.40
C VAL A 352 -6.02 26.24 7.09
N PRO A 353 -5.97 26.06 8.42
CA PRO A 353 -4.73 25.66 9.09
C PRO A 353 -4.16 24.39 8.45
N MET A 354 -2.88 24.40 8.08
CA MET A 354 -2.23 23.27 7.40
C MET A 354 -2.34 21.98 8.22
N LEU A 355 -2.28 22.04 9.54
CA LEU A 355 -2.50 20.89 10.42
C LEU A 355 -3.81 20.13 10.15
N ASN A 356 -4.86 20.87 9.79
CA ASN A 356 -6.16 20.28 9.47
C ASN A 356 -6.25 19.75 8.04
N ALA A 357 -5.37 20.21 7.15
CA ALA A 357 -5.35 19.85 5.72
C ALA A 357 -4.30 18.77 5.36
N LEU A 358 -3.72 18.07 6.33
CA LEU A 358 -2.61 17.16 6.08
C LEU A 358 -2.96 15.97 5.18
N ASN A 359 -4.21 15.54 5.18
CA ASN A 359 -4.68 14.53 4.23
C ASN A 359 -4.66 15.08 2.79
N GLU A 360 -5.08 16.34 2.60
CA GLU A 360 -5.04 17.03 1.31
C GLU A 360 -3.61 17.23 0.83
N VAL A 361 -2.71 17.67 1.73
CA VAL A 361 -1.27 17.82 1.42
C VAL A 361 -0.69 16.50 0.90
N LEU A 362 -0.99 15.40 1.56
CA LEU A 362 -0.49 14.08 1.18
C LEU A 362 -1.10 13.60 -0.14
N ARG A 363 -2.40 13.84 -0.32
CA ARG A 363 -3.14 13.53 -1.56
C ARG A 363 -2.61 14.32 -2.75
N ASP A 364 -2.30 15.60 -2.59
CA ASP A 364 -1.72 16.42 -3.65
C ASP A 364 -0.34 15.95 -4.08
N ASP A 365 0.49 15.48 -3.12
CA ASP A 365 1.77 14.83 -3.44
C ASP A 365 1.56 13.57 -4.28
N PHE A 366 0.61 12.72 -3.89
CA PHE A 366 0.21 11.53 -4.66
C PHE A 366 -0.31 11.86 -6.06
N ILE A 367 -1.19 12.86 -6.18
CA ILE A 367 -1.77 13.29 -7.47
C ILE A 367 -0.66 13.73 -8.43
N ARG A 368 0.28 14.56 -7.96
CA ARG A 368 1.42 15.01 -8.78
C ARG A 368 2.27 13.85 -9.28
N ASP A 369 2.58 12.89 -8.43
CA ASP A 369 3.37 11.69 -8.79
C ASP A 369 2.60 10.80 -9.77
N SER A 370 1.30 10.61 -9.56
CA SER A 370 0.42 9.82 -10.44
C SER A 370 0.31 10.44 -11.84
N ILE A 371 0.13 11.75 -11.94
CA ILE A 371 0.08 12.48 -13.23
C ILE A 371 1.41 12.33 -13.99
N ALA A 372 2.53 12.37 -13.30
CA ALA A 372 3.84 12.19 -13.93
C ALA A 372 3.98 10.78 -14.58
N GLY A 373 3.47 9.74 -13.93
CA GLY A 373 3.45 8.40 -14.49
C GLY A 373 2.50 8.25 -15.69
N ILE A 374 1.28 8.80 -15.57
CA ILE A 374 0.32 8.85 -16.69
C ILE A 374 0.94 9.59 -17.88
N GLY A 375 1.72 10.64 -17.62
CA GLY A 375 2.49 11.33 -18.64
C GLY A 375 3.47 10.42 -19.40
N ARG A 376 4.06 9.40 -18.73
CA ARG A 376 4.93 8.41 -19.39
C ARG A 376 4.11 7.48 -20.30
N TRP A 377 2.92 7.05 -19.91
CA TRP A 377 2.03 6.27 -20.78
C TRP A 377 1.55 7.07 -21.98
N ASN A 378 1.20 8.35 -21.79
CA ASN A 378 0.84 9.25 -22.89
C ASN A 378 1.94 9.41 -23.92
N LYS A 379 3.23 9.40 -23.50
CA LYS A 379 4.36 9.40 -24.44
C LYS A 379 4.42 8.13 -25.30
N VAL A 380 3.97 6.96 -24.80
CA VAL A 380 3.88 5.74 -25.59
C VAL A 380 2.80 5.88 -26.68
N ILE A 381 1.64 6.41 -26.31
CA ILE A 381 0.53 6.66 -27.25
C ILE A 381 0.96 7.67 -28.33
N GLU A 382 1.55 8.79 -27.92
CA GLU A 382 2.01 9.87 -28.81
C GLU A 382 3.07 9.37 -29.81
N LYS A 383 4.06 8.61 -29.34
CA LYS A 383 5.09 7.99 -30.20
C LYS A 383 4.51 7.04 -31.24
N SER A 384 3.35 6.46 -30.98
CA SER A 384 2.61 5.61 -31.92
C SER A 384 1.77 6.39 -32.92
N GLY A 385 1.76 7.72 -32.86
CA GLY A 385 1.01 8.59 -33.77
C GLY A 385 -0.52 8.57 -33.53
N ILE A 386 -0.97 8.10 -32.37
CA ILE A 386 -2.40 7.98 -32.04
C ILE A 386 -2.86 9.22 -31.31
N ALA A 387 -3.99 9.81 -31.77
CA ALA A 387 -4.60 11.01 -31.19
C ALA A 387 -5.50 10.67 -30.00
N PHE A 388 -4.91 10.09 -28.95
CA PHE A 388 -5.58 9.78 -27.68
C PHE A 388 -4.70 10.18 -26.51
N ARG A 389 -5.30 10.58 -25.40
CA ARG A 389 -4.57 10.96 -24.20
C ARG A 389 -5.32 10.50 -22.95
N LEU A 390 -4.65 9.71 -22.12
CA LEU A 390 -5.12 9.35 -20.79
C LEU A 390 -5.08 10.58 -19.87
N GLN A 391 -6.08 10.71 -19.01
CA GLN A 391 -6.24 11.83 -18.10
C GLN A 391 -6.71 11.32 -16.73
N VAL A 392 -6.27 11.95 -15.66
CA VAL A 392 -6.90 11.75 -14.36
C VAL A 392 -8.29 12.39 -14.37
N PRO A 393 -9.30 11.74 -13.78
CA PRO A 393 -10.60 12.37 -13.61
C PRO A 393 -10.46 13.62 -12.73
N VAL A 394 -11.20 14.66 -13.06
CA VAL A 394 -11.37 15.81 -12.16
C VAL A 394 -12.38 15.35 -11.12
N SER A 395 -11.92 14.92 -9.95
CA SER A 395 -12.79 14.39 -8.90
C SER A 395 -13.18 15.52 -7.95
N TYR A 396 -14.48 15.86 -7.97
CA TYR A 396 -15.13 16.67 -6.92
C TYR A 396 -16.18 15.85 -6.16
N THR A 397 -16.17 14.53 -6.30
CA THR A 397 -17.21 13.66 -5.73
C THR A 397 -17.27 13.73 -4.21
N HIS A 398 -16.13 13.83 -3.54
CA HIS A 398 -16.06 14.00 -2.09
C HIS A 398 -16.57 15.37 -1.59
N LEU A 399 -16.67 16.37 -2.46
CA LEU A 399 -17.22 17.69 -2.13
C LEU A 399 -18.74 17.78 -2.33
N THR A 400 -19.33 16.83 -3.04
CA THR A 400 -20.73 16.87 -3.47
C THR A 400 -21.63 15.84 -2.78
N LEU A 401 -21.07 14.84 -2.11
CA LEU A 401 -21.85 13.86 -1.35
C LEU A 401 -22.36 14.50 -0.05
N PRO A 402 -23.68 14.46 0.22
CA PRO A 402 -24.19 14.86 1.52
C PRO A 402 -23.61 13.92 2.61
N THR A 403 -23.09 14.52 3.67
CA THR A 403 -22.62 13.79 4.87
C THR A 403 -23.76 13.28 5.76
N SER A 404 -24.95 13.16 5.25
CA SER A 404 -26.08 12.54 5.93
C SER A 404 -26.31 11.16 5.33
N ASP A 405 -26.16 10.15 6.13
CA ASP A 405 -26.47 8.74 5.94
C ASP A 405 -25.26 7.82 5.64
N LEU A 406 -24.37 7.74 6.62
CA LEU A 406 -23.64 6.51 6.98
C LEU A 406 -23.44 6.47 8.49
#